data_63f1cb143727a47ba943b42cdf705669
#
_entry.id   63f1cb143727a47ba943b42cdf705669
#
_cell.length_a   1.000
_cell.length_b   1.000
_cell.length_c   1.000
_cell.angle_alpha   90.00
_cell.angle_beta   90.00
_cell.angle_gamma   90.00
#
_symmetry.space_group_name_H-M   'P 1'
#
loop_
_entity.id
_entity.type
_entity.pdbx_description
1 polymer ?
#
loop_
_entity_poly.entity_id
_entity_poly.type
_entity_poly.pdbx_seq_one_letter_code
_entity_poly.pdbx_strand_id
1 'polypeptide(L)'
;MSVQLEKIKELIELRAKAHIGGGQKRIDSQHQKGKFTARERIALLLDEGSFDEIDTFVLHRSTNFGIDKTKFLGDGVVTGSGTIDGRLVYVFAQDFTVFGGALSEMLASKICKVMELAMKMGAPVIGLNDSGGARIQEGINALSGYGDIFQNNILASGVIPQISAIFGPCAGGAVYSPALTDFNIMSKGTSYMLLTGPKVVKTVTGEDVTQEQLGGASVHASKSGVAHFAVDNEEEGIRLIRHLLSFIPQNNMEDAPCVEPTDVVDRVDDVLNTIIPDQPNKGYNMYDVIGTIVDNGEFLEVHRDWAKNIIIGFARFNGQSVGIVANQPMVMAGALDSNASRKAARFVRFCDAFNIPLVTLVDVPGFLPGTGQEYNGVIVHGAKLLYAYGEATVPKITVTLRKAYGGAYIVMSSKHLRSDINLAWPSAEIAVMGPTGAVEVIFAKEVAAAEDPAQAAAEKEEEYRKAFANPYNAASYGYMDDVIEPRNTRFRIIRALEQLRTKKQINPAKKHDNLPL
;
A
#
# COMPACT_ATOMS: atom_id res chain seq x y z
N MET A 1 -32.03 19.30 45.15
CA MET A 1 -31.82 18.70 43.79
C MET A 1 -32.10 17.23 43.91
N SER A 2 -32.65 16.54 42.91
CA SER A 2 -32.82 15.08 43.05
C SER A 2 -31.45 14.39 43.01
N VAL A 3 -31.29 13.28 43.72
CA VAL A 3 -30.06 12.46 43.74
C VAL A 3 -29.59 12.10 42.31
N GLN A 4 -30.55 11.88 41.40
CA GLN A 4 -30.25 11.59 40.00
C GLN A 4 -29.59 12.78 39.27
N LEU A 5 -30.05 13.99 39.53
CA LEU A 5 -29.46 15.22 38.93
C LEU A 5 -28.03 15.45 39.42
N GLU A 6 -27.72 15.15 40.66
CA GLU A 6 -26.36 15.22 41.21
C GLU A 6 -25.43 14.21 40.52
N LYS A 7 -25.88 12.97 40.33
CA LYS A 7 -25.12 11.94 39.59
C LYS A 7 -24.91 12.31 38.11
N ILE A 8 -25.88 12.93 37.47
CA ILE A 8 -25.73 13.43 36.08
C ILE A 8 -24.69 14.55 36.04
N LYS A 9 -24.69 15.46 37.00
CA LYS A 9 -23.69 16.52 37.09
C LYS A 9 -22.29 15.96 37.25
N GLU A 10 -22.10 14.97 38.17
CA GLU A 10 -20.85 14.26 38.33
C GLU A 10 -20.36 13.60 37.03
N LEU A 11 -21.27 12.92 36.32
CA LEU A 11 -20.95 12.31 35.01
C LEU A 11 -20.44 13.35 33.99
N ILE A 12 -21.11 14.50 33.90
CA ILE A 12 -20.71 15.59 32.99
C ILE A 12 -19.31 16.12 33.35
N GLU A 13 -19.03 16.31 34.63
CA GLU A 13 -17.72 16.75 35.13
C GLU A 13 -16.61 15.73 34.84
N LEU A 14 -16.88 14.43 35.03
CA LEU A 14 -15.94 13.34 34.71
C LEU A 14 -15.66 13.26 33.19
N ARG A 15 -16.69 13.40 32.35
CA ARG A 15 -16.50 13.43 30.90
C ARG A 15 -15.67 14.63 30.46
N ALA A 16 -15.97 15.82 30.98
CA ALA A 16 -15.17 17.02 30.72
C ALA A 16 -13.70 16.82 31.11
N LYS A 17 -13.44 16.19 32.27
CA LYS A 17 -12.10 15.84 32.73
C LYS A 17 -11.41 14.83 31.80
N ALA A 18 -12.13 13.83 31.31
CA ALA A 18 -11.59 12.85 30.35
C ALA A 18 -11.22 13.53 29.01
N HIS A 19 -12.01 14.50 28.55
CA HIS A 19 -11.75 15.21 27.30
C HIS A 19 -10.48 16.06 27.30
N ILE A 20 -10.04 16.56 28.46
CA ILE A 20 -8.83 17.37 28.60
C ILE A 20 -7.55 16.49 28.61
N GLY A 21 -7.67 15.17 28.77
CA GLY A 21 -6.55 14.25 28.77
C GLY A 21 -5.46 14.64 29.76
N GLY A 22 -4.25 14.93 29.28
CA GLY A 22 -3.11 15.34 30.10
C GLY A 22 -3.15 16.78 30.62
N GLY A 23 -4.20 17.56 30.29
CA GLY A 23 -4.42 18.93 30.72
C GLY A 23 -4.02 19.98 29.68
N GLN A 24 -4.61 21.20 29.81
CA GLN A 24 -4.51 22.28 28.82
C GLN A 24 -3.06 22.61 28.43
N LYS A 25 -2.15 22.72 29.41
CA LYS A 25 -0.73 23.02 29.14
C LYS A 25 -0.07 22.04 28.16
N ARG A 26 -0.45 20.75 28.23
CA ARG A 26 0.10 19.73 27.33
C ARG A 26 -0.57 19.78 25.96
N ILE A 27 -1.86 20.12 25.91
CA ILE A 27 -2.59 20.39 24.68
C ILE A 27 -1.93 21.56 23.93
N ASP A 28 -1.72 22.69 24.61
CA ASP A 28 -1.05 23.87 24.04
C ASP A 28 0.35 23.52 23.50
N SER A 29 1.09 22.65 24.19
CA SER A 29 2.39 22.17 23.72
C SER A 29 2.30 21.29 22.45
N GLN A 30 1.22 20.55 22.25
CA GLN A 30 0.98 19.82 20.98
C GLN A 30 0.72 20.80 19.84
N HIS A 31 -0.18 21.77 20.06
CA HIS A 31 -0.52 22.79 19.07
C HIS A 31 0.70 23.63 18.67
N GLN A 32 1.56 24.02 19.62
CA GLN A 32 2.82 24.73 19.33
C GLN A 32 3.76 23.94 18.41
N LYS A 33 3.65 22.62 18.37
CA LYS A 33 4.41 21.75 17.46
C LYS A 33 3.71 21.49 16.14
N GLY A 34 2.57 22.14 15.89
CA GLY A 34 1.76 21.92 14.70
C GLY A 34 1.03 20.57 14.69
N LYS A 35 0.75 19.99 15.87
CA LYS A 35 0.10 18.68 16.03
C LYS A 35 -1.28 18.84 16.65
N PHE A 36 -2.22 18.02 16.20
CA PHE A 36 -3.53 17.89 16.82
C PHE A 36 -3.50 16.96 18.04
N THR A 37 -4.51 17.10 18.90
CA THR A 37 -4.81 16.13 19.96
C THR A 37 -5.47 14.88 19.37
N ALA A 38 -5.52 13.78 20.14
CA ALA A 38 -6.19 12.55 19.72
C ALA A 38 -7.67 12.79 19.34
N ARG A 39 -8.39 13.63 20.09
CA ARG A 39 -9.82 13.94 19.84
C ARG A 39 -10.03 14.81 18.62
N GLU A 40 -9.16 15.79 18.39
CA GLU A 40 -9.21 16.64 17.19
C GLU A 40 -8.96 15.80 15.93
N ARG A 41 -8.00 14.86 15.98
CA ARG A 41 -7.75 13.91 14.88
C ARG A 41 -8.97 13.04 14.56
N ILE A 42 -9.65 12.52 15.59
CA ILE A 42 -10.89 11.74 15.42
C ILE A 42 -12.01 12.60 14.83
N ALA A 43 -12.18 13.83 15.34
CA ALA A 43 -13.22 14.76 14.86
C ALA A 43 -13.00 15.16 13.38
N LEU A 44 -11.74 15.28 12.93
CA LEU A 44 -11.40 15.55 11.54
C LEU A 44 -11.57 14.31 10.63
N LEU A 45 -11.38 13.12 11.19
CA LEU A 45 -11.43 11.86 10.43
C LEU A 45 -12.87 11.40 10.15
N LEU A 46 -13.73 11.46 11.17
CA LEU A 46 -15.07 10.88 11.14
C LEU A 46 -16.11 11.91 10.66
N ASP A 47 -17.23 11.40 10.20
CA ASP A 47 -18.40 12.23 9.87
C ASP A 47 -18.91 12.93 11.12
N GLU A 48 -19.35 14.18 10.97
CA GLU A 48 -19.79 15.01 12.09
C GLU A 48 -20.90 14.32 12.91
N GLY A 49 -20.71 14.27 14.23
CA GLY A 49 -21.65 13.66 15.16
C GLY A 49 -21.74 12.15 15.16
N SER A 50 -20.91 11.45 14.37
CA SER A 50 -20.95 9.98 14.26
C SER A 50 -20.11 9.24 15.30
N PHE A 51 -19.24 9.93 16.06
CA PHE A 51 -18.31 9.29 16.98
C PHE A 51 -18.96 8.82 18.27
N ASP A 52 -18.92 7.51 18.51
CA ASP A 52 -19.28 6.87 19.77
C ASP A 52 -18.03 6.39 20.50
N GLU A 53 -17.64 7.13 21.54
CA GLU A 53 -16.48 6.80 22.37
C GLU A 53 -16.79 5.65 23.33
N ILE A 54 -15.89 4.68 23.41
CA ILE A 54 -15.94 3.58 24.39
C ILE A 54 -14.74 3.63 25.35
N ASP A 55 -14.93 3.10 26.56
CA ASP A 55 -13.90 3.00 27.62
C ASP A 55 -13.31 4.36 28.05
N THR A 56 -14.11 5.42 28.03
CA THR A 56 -13.73 6.79 28.44
C THR A 56 -13.20 6.85 29.87
N PHE A 57 -13.71 6.01 30.78
CA PHE A 57 -13.39 6.05 32.22
C PHE A 57 -12.33 5.04 32.66
N VAL A 58 -11.72 4.31 31.73
CA VAL A 58 -10.64 3.35 32.04
C VAL A 58 -9.43 4.08 32.61
N LEU A 59 -8.81 3.45 33.63
CA LEU A 59 -7.61 3.94 34.30
C LEU A 59 -6.54 2.84 34.31
N HIS A 60 -5.26 3.22 34.29
CA HIS A 60 -4.18 2.26 34.47
C HIS A 60 -4.21 1.62 35.86
N ARG A 61 -3.66 0.42 35.98
CA ARG A 61 -3.63 -0.38 37.21
C ARG A 61 -2.27 -0.35 37.93
N SER A 62 -1.26 0.26 37.33
CA SER A 62 0.09 0.29 37.87
C SER A 62 0.16 1.07 39.19
N THR A 63 0.92 0.51 40.12
CA THR A 63 1.19 1.09 41.44
C THR A 63 2.69 1.40 41.64
N ASN A 64 3.53 1.09 40.64
CA ASN A 64 4.99 1.19 40.75
C ASN A 64 5.48 2.63 40.55
N PHE A 65 6.57 2.97 41.19
CA PHE A 65 7.31 4.22 40.98
C PHE A 65 6.47 5.50 41.14
N GLY A 66 5.38 5.44 41.94
CA GLY A 66 4.52 6.59 42.22
C GLY A 66 3.58 7.00 41.11
N ILE A 67 3.44 6.20 40.04
CA ILE A 67 2.51 6.47 38.93
C ILE A 67 1.04 6.40 39.37
N ASP A 68 0.74 5.64 40.43
CA ASP A 68 -0.58 5.53 41.06
C ASP A 68 -1.15 6.88 41.55
N LYS A 69 -0.28 7.85 41.83
CA LYS A 69 -0.66 9.21 42.23
C LYS A 69 -1.20 10.06 41.08
N THR A 70 -0.98 9.62 39.83
CA THR A 70 -1.38 10.37 38.65
C THR A 70 -2.18 9.46 37.74
N LYS A 71 -3.50 9.61 37.74
CA LYS A 71 -4.41 8.83 36.91
C LYS A 71 -5.18 9.74 35.94
N PHE A 72 -5.15 9.38 34.65
CA PHE A 72 -5.91 10.06 33.62
C PHE A 72 -7.01 9.14 33.11
N LEU A 73 -8.24 9.68 32.99
CA LEU A 73 -9.36 8.95 32.39
C LEU A 73 -9.05 8.64 30.92
N GLY A 74 -9.34 7.43 30.49
CA GLY A 74 -9.06 6.94 29.15
C GLY A 74 -7.63 6.41 28.95
N ASP A 75 -6.74 6.57 29.94
CA ASP A 75 -5.37 6.03 30.01
C ASP A 75 -4.50 6.26 28.75
N GLY A 76 -4.64 7.40 28.07
CA GLY A 76 -3.76 7.80 26.95
C GLY A 76 -4.16 7.25 25.58
N VAL A 77 -5.37 6.74 25.43
CA VAL A 77 -5.95 6.43 24.11
C VAL A 77 -7.45 6.71 24.08
N VAL A 78 -7.90 7.34 23.02
CA VAL A 78 -9.31 7.51 22.69
C VAL A 78 -9.72 6.43 21.73
N THR A 79 -10.78 5.69 22.04
CA THR A 79 -11.23 4.52 21.29
C THR A 79 -12.73 4.57 21.05
N GLY A 80 -13.19 4.11 19.89
CA GLY A 80 -14.60 4.09 19.55
C GLY A 80 -14.87 3.69 18.12
N SER A 81 -16.08 3.99 17.68
CA SER A 81 -16.53 3.82 16.30
C SER A 81 -17.21 5.07 15.78
N GLY A 82 -17.32 5.18 14.48
CA GLY A 82 -18.02 6.26 13.80
C GLY A 82 -18.16 5.93 12.33
N THR A 83 -18.49 6.91 11.51
CA THR A 83 -18.61 6.71 10.07
C THR A 83 -17.62 7.58 9.29
N ILE A 84 -17.23 7.10 8.10
CA ILE A 84 -16.53 7.85 7.07
C ILE A 84 -17.37 7.70 5.79
N ASP A 85 -17.91 8.80 5.30
CA ASP A 85 -18.81 8.82 4.15
C ASP A 85 -19.98 7.82 4.33
N GLY A 86 -20.54 7.77 5.55
CA GLY A 86 -21.63 6.89 5.95
C GLY A 86 -21.23 5.43 6.25
N ARG A 87 -19.98 5.03 6.05
CA ARG A 87 -19.47 3.67 6.27
C ARG A 87 -18.89 3.54 7.67
N LEU A 88 -19.29 2.49 8.40
CA LEU A 88 -18.80 2.20 9.75
C LEU A 88 -17.28 1.95 9.73
N VAL A 89 -16.58 2.59 10.66
CA VAL A 89 -15.16 2.33 10.96
C VAL A 89 -14.93 2.31 12.46
N TYR A 90 -13.92 1.57 12.88
CA TYR A 90 -13.42 1.61 14.24
C TYR A 90 -12.10 2.37 14.30
N VAL A 91 -11.93 3.16 15.36
CA VAL A 91 -10.77 4.05 15.49
C VAL A 91 -10.18 3.98 16.89
N PHE A 92 -8.86 4.01 16.97
CA PHE A 92 -8.13 4.35 18.18
C PHE A 92 -7.13 5.48 17.89
N ALA A 93 -7.02 6.43 18.80
CA ALA A 93 -6.08 7.54 18.69
C ALA A 93 -5.28 7.66 19.99
N GLN A 94 -3.97 7.51 19.92
CA GLN A 94 -3.09 7.65 21.07
C GLN A 94 -2.96 9.12 21.45
N ASP A 95 -3.17 9.42 22.73
CA ASP A 95 -3.09 10.76 23.28
C ASP A 95 -1.71 11.02 23.89
N PHE A 96 -0.86 11.70 23.14
CA PHE A 96 0.48 12.05 23.58
C PHE A 96 0.51 12.96 24.81
N THR A 97 -0.60 13.65 25.12
CA THR A 97 -0.70 14.48 26.33
C THR A 97 -0.71 13.66 27.62
N VAL A 98 -1.06 12.36 27.51
CA VAL A 98 -1.12 11.41 28.64
C VAL A 98 0.08 10.45 28.56
N PHE A 99 1.04 10.62 29.43
CA PHE A 99 2.26 9.80 29.52
C PHE A 99 3.00 9.62 28.17
N GLY A 100 2.92 10.63 27.26
CA GLY A 100 3.52 10.53 25.93
C GLY A 100 2.89 9.45 25.05
N GLY A 101 1.62 9.11 25.26
CA GLY A 101 0.94 8.03 24.52
C GLY A 101 1.55 6.64 24.76
N ALA A 102 2.37 6.48 25.82
CA ALA A 102 3.08 5.23 26.09
C ALA A 102 2.11 4.10 26.44
N LEU A 103 2.31 2.93 25.81
CA LEU A 103 1.45 1.77 25.96
C LEU A 103 1.49 1.21 27.37
N SER A 104 0.34 1.10 27.99
CA SER A 104 0.06 0.40 29.24
C SER A 104 -0.74 -0.87 28.95
N GLU A 105 -0.91 -1.74 29.95
CA GLU A 105 -1.83 -2.86 29.92
C GLU A 105 -3.25 -2.42 29.54
N MET A 106 -3.77 -1.38 30.17
CA MET A 106 -5.14 -0.92 29.96
C MET A 106 -5.34 -0.19 28.65
N LEU A 107 -4.34 0.58 28.20
CA LEU A 107 -4.32 1.20 26.86
C LEU A 107 -4.38 0.12 25.79
N ALA A 108 -3.56 -0.93 25.91
CA ALA A 108 -3.56 -2.07 24.99
C ALA A 108 -4.91 -2.79 24.97
N SER A 109 -5.48 -3.06 26.15
CA SER A 109 -6.80 -3.69 26.28
C SER A 109 -7.92 -2.92 25.54
N LYS A 110 -7.89 -1.57 25.60
CA LYS A 110 -8.83 -0.72 24.85
C LYS A 110 -8.65 -0.85 23.33
N ILE A 111 -7.40 -0.84 22.85
CA ILE A 111 -7.10 -1.02 21.42
C ILE A 111 -7.56 -2.40 20.96
N CYS A 112 -7.21 -3.48 21.68
CA CYS A 112 -7.63 -4.84 21.35
C CYS A 112 -9.16 -4.96 21.27
N LYS A 113 -9.88 -4.38 22.23
CA LYS A 113 -11.36 -4.37 22.23
C LYS A 113 -11.93 -3.72 20.97
N VAL A 114 -11.36 -2.59 20.52
CA VAL A 114 -11.79 -1.92 19.29
C VAL A 114 -11.50 -2.80 18.06
N MET A 115 -10.31 -3.41 17.99
CA MET A 115 -9.95 -4.31 16.90
C MET A 115 -10.83 -5.56 16.83
N GLU A 116 -11.16 -6.14 17.98
CA GLU A 116 -12.08 -7.29 18.07
C GLU A 116 -13.50 -6.90 17.62
N LEU A 117 -13.99 -5.72 18.00
CA LEU A 117 -15.29 -5.22 17.54
C LEU A 117 -15.26 -4.97 16.02
N ALA A 118 -14.19 -4.38 15.49
CA ALA A 118 -14.02 -4.16 14.05
C ALA A 118 -14.10 -5.49 13.28
N MET A 119 -13.39 -6.53 13.73
CA MET A 119 -13.44 -7.87 13.13
C MET A 119 -14.84 -8.50 13.21
N LYS A 120 -15.54 -8.38 14.35
CA LYS A 120 -16.91 -8.90 14.52
C LYS A 120 -17.92 -8.21 13.60
N MET A 121 -17.71 -6.92 13.34
CA MET A 121 -18.60 -6.12 12.48
C MET A 121 -18.18 -6.12 11.02
N GLY A 122 -17.02 -6.68 10.70
CA GLY A 122 -16.46 -6.62 9.35
C GLY A 122 -16.23 -5.19 8.88
N ALA A 123 -15.65 -4.34 9.73
CA ALA A 123 -15.42 -2.92 9.45
C ALA A 123 -13.94 -2.56 9.56
N PRO A 124 -13.44 -1.59 8.77
CA PRO A 124 -12.06 -1.13 8.83
C PRO A 124 -11.66 -0.65 10.22
N VAL A 125 -10.40 -0.87 10.60
CA VAL A 125 -9.80 -0.30 11.80
C VAL A 125 -8.72 0.72 11.43
N ILE A 126 -8.77 1.88 12.08
CA ILE A 126 -7.85 3.00 11.82
C ILE A 126 -7.13 3.36 13.12
N GLY A 127 -5.81 3.24 13.11
CA GLY A 127 -4.94 3.64 14.21
C GLY A 127 -4.30 5.01 13.93
N LEU A 128 -4.55 5.98 14.82
CA LEU A 128 -3.90 7.29 14.81
C LEU A 128 -2.80 7.27 15.88
N ASN A 129 -1.57 7.01 15.44
CA ASN A 129 -0.45 6.65 16.30
C ASN A 129 0.39 7.87 16.70
N ASP A 130 0.64 8.02 18.00
CA ASP A 130 1.48 9.06 18.58
C ASP A 130 1.98 8.58 19.95
N SER A 131 3.08 7.80 19.98
CA SER A 131 3.50 7.05 21.16
C SER A 131 5.00 7.02 21.36
N GLY A 132 5.43 7.27 22.58
CA GLY A 132 6.82 7.08 23.01
C GLY A 132 7.26 5.60 23.19
N GLY A 133 6.38 4.64 22.94
CA GLY A 133 6.67 3.21 23.11
C GLY A 133 6.01 2.61 24.36
N ALA A 134 6.63 1.60 24.97
CA ALA A 134 6.11 0.95 26.17
C ALA A 134 6.20 1.84 27.40
N ARG A 135 5.17 1.82 28.26
CA ARG A 135 5.20 2.48 29.58
C ARG A 135 6.10 1.68 30.52
N ILE A 136 7.33 2.15 30.70
CA ILE A 136 8.40 1.42 31.40
C ILE A 136 8.00 1.03 32.83
N GLN A 137 7.20 1.87 33.50
CA GLN A 137 6.74 1.64 34.87
C GLN A 137 5.82 0.41 35.01
N GLU A 138 5.27 -0.09 33.94
CA GLU A 138 4.41 -1.29 33.92
C GLU A 138 5.17 -2.57 33.55
N GLY A 139 6.46 -2.44 33.17
CA GLY A 139 7.33 -3.59 32.90
C GLY A 139 6.77 -4.52 31.84
N ILE A 140 6.72 -5.82 32.17
CA ILE A 140 6.28 -6.87 31.23
C ILE A 140 4.83 -6.73 30.78
N ASN A 141 3.96 -6.12 31.60
CA ASN A 141 2.55 -5.94 31.24
C ASN A 141 2.38 -5.01 30.02
N ALA A 142 3.25 -3.99 29.87
CA ALA A 142 3.26 -3.16 28.67
C ALA A 142 3.71 -3.95 27.42
N LEU A 143 4.67 -4.88 27.58
CA LEU A 143 5.10 -5.74 26.46
C LEU A 143 4.04 -6.78 26.08
N SER A 144 3.36 -7.36 27.09
CA SER A 144 2.20 -8.26 26.85
C SER A 144 1.12 -7.56 26.04
N GLY A 145 0.79 -6.30 26.40
CA GLY A 145 -0.18 -5.50 25.64
C GLY A 145 0.19 -5.29 24.17
N TYR A 146 1.48 -5.09 23.85
CA TYR A 146 1.93 -5.10 22.45
C TYR A 146 1.72 -6.45 21.79
N GLY A 147 2.02 -7.55 22.46
CA GLY A 147 1.78 -8.91 21.96
C GLY A 147 0.32 -9.14 21.59
N ASP A 148 -0.61 -8.71 22.44
CA ASP A 148 -2.05 -8.83 22.19
C ASP A 148 -2.50 -7.99 20.99
N ILE A 149 -1.98 -6.77 20.82
CA ILE A 149 -2.24 -5.93 19.65
C ILE A 149 -1.71 -6.60 18.37
N PHE A 150 -0.47 -7.11 18.38
CA PHE A 150 0.11 -7.80 17.23
C PHE A 150 -0.70 -9.03 16.83
N GLN A 151 -1.16 -9.81 17.80
CA GLN A 151 -2.02 -10.96 17.53
C GLN A 151 -3.33 -10.53 16.85
N ASN A 152 -3.95 -9.43 17.31
CA ASN A 152 -5.15 -8.89 16.66
C ASN A 152 -4.86 -8.37 15.25
N ASN A 153 -3.71 -7.68 15.00
CA ASN A 153 -3.33 -7.29 13.65
C ASN A 153 -3.21 -8.50 12.70
N ILE A 154 -2.61 -9.60 13.18
CA ILE A 154 -2.44 -10.83 12.40
C ILE A 154 -3.80 -11.46 12.09
N LEU A 155 -4.70 -11.55 13.07
CA LEU A 155 -6.04 -12.10 12.87
C LEU A 155 -6.91 -11.24 11.94
N ALA A 156 -6.74 -9.94 11.96
CA ALA A 156 -7.45 -9.00 11.11
C ALA A 156 -6.91 -8.92 9.67
N SER A 157 -5.67 -9.39 9.45
CA SER A 157 -4.99 -9.32 8.15
C SER A 157 -5.75 -10.08 7.07
N GLY A 158 -6.10 -9.39 5.98
CA GLY A 158 -6.91 -9.94 4.90
C GLY A 158 -8.38 -10.21 5.26
N VAL A 159 -8.84 -9.79 6.44
CA VAL A 159 -10.25 -9.89 6.89
C VAL A 159 -10.91 -8.52 6.85
N ILE A 160 -10.31 -7.53 7.47
CA ILE A 160 -10.74 -6.14 7.47
C ILE A 160 -9.57 -5.23 7.08
N PRO A 161 -9.79 -4.11 6.40
CA PRO A 161 -8.75 -3.12 6.12
C PRO A 161 -8.19 -2.52 7.42
N GLN A 162 -6.86 -2.45 7.51
CA GLN A 162 -6.14 -1.89 8.64
C GLN A 162 -5.29 -0.72 8.17
N ILE A 163 -5.54 0.49 8.68
CA ILE A 163 -4.81 1.70 8.31
C ILE A 163 -4.14 2.30 9.54
N SER A 164 -2.84 2.56 9.44
CA SER A 164 -2.08 3.25 10.47
C SER A 164 -1.61 4.62 9.98
N ALA A 165 -2.01 5.69 10.68
CA ALA A 165 -1.46 7.02 10.48
C ALA A 165 -0.55 7.38 11.64
N ILE A 166 0.68 7.74 11.33
CA ILE A 166 1.71 8.09 12.30
C ILE A 166 1.85 9.61 12.30
N PHE A 167 1.36 10.25 13.36
CA PHE A 167 1.33 11.71 13.50
C PHE A 167 2.27 12.23 14.59
N GLY A 168 3.07 11.35 15.14
CA GLY A 168 4.07 11.68 16.14
C GLY A 168 5.14 10.61 16.23
N PRO A 169 5.90 10.56 17.33
CA PRO A 169 6.79 9.45 17.60
C PRO A 169 6.07 8.11 17.58
N CYS A 170 6.74 7.11 17.02
CA CYS A 170 6.35 5.71 17.08
C CYS A 170 7.65 4.90 17.27
N ALA A 171 7.94 4.50 18.50
CA ALA A 171 9.26 3.97 18.86
C ALA A 171 9.19 2.61 19.55
N GLY A 172 10.24 1.80 19.36
CA GLY A 172 10.35 0.47 19.96
C GLY A 172 9.23 -0.47 19.52
N GLY A 173 8.56 -1.13 20.46
CA GLY A 173 7.45 -2.04 20.18
C GLY A 173 6.30 -1.42 19.38
N ALA A 174 6.12 -0.10 19.47
CA ALA A 174 5.05 0.62 18.78
C ALA A 174 5.12 0.55 17.24
N VAL A 175 6.31 0.30 16.66
CA VAL A 175 6.48 0.27 15.19
C VAL A 175 5.93 -1.00 14.54
N TYR A 176 5.82 -2.10 15.29
CA TYR A 176 5.46 -3.39 14.71
C TYR A 176 3.97 -3.49 14.38
N SER A 177 3.08 -2.93 15.20
CA SER A 177 1.66 -2.89 14.88
C SER A 177 1.38 -2.18 13.54
N PRO A 178 1.86 -0.94 13.30
CA PRO A 178 1.76 -0.32 11.97
C PRO A 178 2.39 -1.16 10.85
N ALA A 179 3.54 -1.79 11.08
CA ALA A 179 4.20 -2.62 10.07
C ALA A 179 3.38 -3.87 9.68
N LEU A 180 2.46 -4.33 10.54
CA LEU A 180 1.53 -5.43 10.29
C LEU A 180 0.24 -4.97 9.60
N THR A 181 -0.06 -3.66 9.56
CA THR A 181 -1.26 -3.13 8.90
C THR A 181 -1.07 -2.99 7.39
N ASP A 182 -2.16 -2.72 6.66
CA ASP A 182 -2.14 -2.67 5.20
C ASP A 182 -1.49 -1.41 4.67
N PHE A 183 -1.75 -0.25 5.30
CA PHE A 183 -1.22 1.04 4.87
C PHE A 183 -0.67 1.86 6.03
N ASN A 184 0.52 2.41 5.84
CA ASN A 184 1.17 3.36 6.74
C ASN A 184 1.23 4.74 6.11
N ILE A 185 0.65 5.73 6.78
CA ILE A 185 0.69 7.15 6.41
C ILE A 185 1.53 7.89 7.43
N MET A 186 2.53 8.65 7.00
CA MET A 186 3.43 9.38 7.91
C MET A 186 3.44 10.87 7.57
N SER A 187 3.31 11.74 8.58
CA SER A 187 3.47 13.19 8.41
C SER A 187 4.94 13.60 8.49
N LYS A 188 5.41 14.40 7.53
CA LYS A 188 6.78 14.91 7.49
C LYS A 188 7.07 15.84 8.67
N GLY A 189 8.27 15.75 9.22
CA GLY A 189 8.78 16.64 10.26
C GLY A 189 8.19 16.44 11.66
N THR A 190 7.08 15.74 11.81
CA THR A 190 6.43 15.47 13.11
C THR A 190 6.37 13.99 13.46
N SER A 191 6.43 13.10 12.49
CA SER A 191 6.33 11.66 12.72
C SER A 191 7.65 10.92 12.49
N TYR A 192 7.90 9.94 13.34
CA TYR A 192 9.08 9.09 13.28
C TYR A 192 8.73 7.66 13.63
N MET A 193 9.19 6.70 12.83
CA MET A 193 9.14 5.27 13.17
C MET A 193 10.56 4.78 13.41
N LEU A 194 10.86 4.41 14.66
CA LEU A 194 12.23 4.07 15.09
C LEU A 194 12.20 2.80 15.93
N LEU A 195 13.02 1.81 15.57
CA LEU A 195 13.22 0.65 16.43
C LEU A 195 13.88 1.08 17.76
N THR A 196 14.92 1.91 17.66
CA THR A 196 15.58 2.55 18.79
C THR A 196 15.93 3.99 18.46
N GLY A 197 15.98 4.87 19.48
CA GLY A 197 16.30 6.28 19.26
C GLY A 197 17.78 6.54 18.94
N PRO A 198 18.13 7.75 18.40
CA PRO A 198 19.48 8.13 17.98
C PRO A 198 20.56 7.92 19.03
N LYS A 199 20.24 8.11 20.33
CA LYS A 199 21.21 7.88 21.43
C LYS A 199 21.67 6.44 21.52
N VAL A 200 20.74 5.48 21.35
CA VAL A 200 21.08 4.04 21.38
C VAL A 200 21.87 3.67 20.13
N VAL A 201 21.47 4.18 18.96
CA VAL A 201 22.21 3.99 17.70
C VAL A 201 23.65 4.46 17.86
N LYS A 202 23.87 5.69 18.36
CA LYS A 202 25.21 6.22 18.60
C LYS A 202 26.04 5.36 19.55
N THR A 203 25.41 4.84 20.61
CA THR A 203 26.11 3.99 21.59
C THR A 203 26.51 2.64 21.01
N VAL A 204 25.67 2.04 20.17
CA VAL A 204 25.85 0.66 19.65
C VAL A 204 26.67 0.63 18.37
N THR A 205 26.38 1.55 17.42
CA THR A 205 26.99 1.54 16.07
C THR A 205 28.00 2.66 15.85
N GLY A 206 28.03 3.67 16.73
CA GLY A 206 28.87 4.86 16.57
C GLY A 206 28.30 5.91 15.61
N GLU A 207 27.16 5.65 14.97
CA GLU A 207 26.53 6.57 14.03
C GLU A 207 25.89 7.77 14.74
N ASP A 208 26.16 8.98 14.25
CA ASP A 208 25.53 10.22 14.73
C ASP A 208 24.44 10.65 13.76
N VAL A 209 23.19 10.41 14.09
CA VAL A 209 22.02 10.64 13.26
C VAL A 209 20.92 11.35 14.00
N THR A 210 20.12 12.15 13.29
CA THR A 210 18.89 12.73 13.84
C THR A 210 17.73 11.74 13.76
N GLN A 211 16.63 12.00 14.46
CA GLN A 211 15.38 11.19 14.34
C GLN A 211 14.86 11.19 12.91
N GLU A 212 14.87 12.34 12.23
CA GLU A 212 14.43 12.48 10.85
C GLU A 212 15.29 11.65 9.88
N GLN A 213 16.62 11.69 10.04
CA GLN A 213 17.53 10.90 9.21
C GLN A 213 17.44 9.41 9.47
N LEU A 214 17.09 8.99 10.68
CA LEU A 214 16.99 7.59 11.06
C LEU A 214 15.66 6.97 10.63
N GLY A 215 14.55 7.66 10.86
CA GLY A 215 13.22 7.08 10.63
C GLY A 215 12.10 8.11 10.44
N GLY A 216 12.40 9.25 9.82
CA GLY A 216 11.39 10.22 9.41
C GLY A 216 10.56 9.74 8.21
N ALA A 217 9.45 10.41 7.95
CA ALA A 217 8.51 10.07 6.89
C ALA A 217 9.19 9.91 5.51
N SER A 218 10.09 10.84 5.16
CA SER A 218 10.80 10.82 3.87
C SER A 218 11.73 9.62 3.75
N VAL A 219 12.38 9.18 4.83
CA VAL A 219 13.25 7.99 4.85
C VAL A 219 12.43 6.73 4.63
N HIS A 220 11.33 6.59 5.37
CA HIS A 220 10.47 5.42 5.26
C HIS A 220 9.70 5.36 3.93
N ALA A 221 9.37 6.50 3.35
CA ALA A 221 8.71 6.56 2.04
C ALA A 221 9.66 6.31 0.86
N SER A 222 10.98 6.58 0.98
CA SER A 222 11.89 6.50 -0.17
C SER A 222 12.96 5.41 -0.07
N LYS A 223 13.39 5.03 1.15
CA LYS A 223 14.48 4.06 1.35
C LYS A 223 13.99 2.70 1.83
N SER A 224 13.20 2.65 2.89
CA SER A 224 12.78 1.38 3.49
C SER A 224 11.48 0.81 2.93
N GLY A 225 10.61 1.66 2.37
CA GLY A 225 9.29 1.26 1.90
C GLY A 225 8.30 0.93 3.05
N VAL A 226 8.58 1.36 4.28
CA VAL A 226 7.67 1.18 5.42
C VAL A 226 6.47 2.12 5.32
N ALA A 227 6.69 3.38 4.92
CA ALA A 227 5.60 4.33 4.70
C ALA A 227 5.06 4.18 3.28
N HIS A 228 3.78 3.89 3.17
CA HIS A 228 3.06 3.84 1.89
C HIS A 228 2.81 5.26 1.36
N PHE A 229 2.61 6.20 2.27
CA PHE A 229 2.38 7.60 1.97
C PHE A 229 3.14 8.51 2.94
N ALA A 230 3.76 9.55 2.43
CA ALA A 230 4.36 10.64 3.19
C ALA A 230 3.63 11.94 2.87
N VAL A 231 2.97 12.53 3.87
CA VAL A 231 2.13 13.72 3.75
C VAL A 231 2.78 14.93 4.44
N ASP A 232 2.42 16.14 4.03
CA ASP A 232 3.06 17.33 4.57
C ASP A 232 2.54 17.70 5.98
N ASN A 233 1.31 17.29 6.32
CA ASN A 233 0.70 17.57 7.63
C ASN A 233 -0.38 16.53 7.98
N GLU A 234 -0.90 16.61 9.22
CA GLU A 234 -1.91 15.67 9.74
C GLU A 234 -3.25 15.78 8.99
N GLU A 235 -3.68 16.98 8.58
CA GLU A 235 -4.94 17.16 7.83
C GLU A 235 -4.89 16.46 6.47
N GLU A 236 -3.79 16.57 5.76
CA GLU A 236 -3.59 15.87 4.49
C GLU A 236 -3.64 14.35 4.71
N GLY A 237 -2.99 13.86 5.77
CA GLY A 237 -3.03 12.45 6.14
C GLY A 237 -4.44 11.95 6.45
N ILE A 238 -5.23 12.74 7.16
CA ILE A 238 -6.62 12.40 7.49
C ILE A 238 -7.50 12.41 6.23
N ARG A 239 -7.36 13.41 5.35
CA ARG A 239 -8.07 13.42 4.06
C ARG A 239 -7.68 12.22 3.20
N LEU A 240 -6.39 11.86 3.21
CA LEU A 240 -5.90 10.69 2.48
C LEU A 240 -6.51 9.38 2.99
N ILE A 241 -6.71 9.20 4.30
CA ILE A 241 -7.41 8.03 4.85
C ILE A 241 -8.82 7.93 4.28
N ARG A 242 -9.59 9.02 4.29
CA ARG A 242 -10.94 9.05 3.72
C ARG A 242 -10.92 8.71 2.23
N HIS A 243 -10.01 9.31 1.47
CA HIS A 243 -9.86 9.06 0.04
C HIS A 243 -9.45 7.60 -0.25
N LEU A 244 -8.49 7.04 0.48
CA LEU A 244 -8.08 5.64 0.36
C LEU A 244 -9.25 4.68 0.60
N LEU A 245 -10.04 4.92 1.65
CA LEU A 245 -11.22 4.11 1.96
C LEU A 245 -12.29 4.16 0.85
N SER A 246 -12.35 5.20 0.05
CA SER A 246 -13.28 5.26 -1.08
C SER A 246 -13.00 4.23 -2.19
N PHE A 247 -11.79 3.64 -2.22
CA PHE A 247 -11.40 2.59 -3.15
C PHE A 247 -11.49 1.17 -2.58
N ILE A 248 -11.57 1.03 -1.26
CA ILE A 248 -11.42 -0.24 -0.56
C ILE A 248 -12.78 -0.71 0.00
N PRO A 249 -13.12 -2.01 -0.09
CA PRO A 249 -14.36 -2.52 0.49
C PRO A 249 -14.37 -2.44 2.02
N GLN A 250 -15.52 -2.73 2.62
CA GLN A 250 -15.69 -2.74 4.06
C GLN A 250 -14.90 -3.88 4.72
N ASN A 251 -14.86 -5.03 4.06
CA ASN A 251 -14.17 -6.24 4.50
C ASN A 251 -13.94 -7.18 3.31
N ASN A 252 -13.34 -8.33 3.54
CA ASN A 252 -13.03 -9.33 2.51
C ASN A 252 -14.23 -10.08 1.94
N MET A 253 -15.44 -9.88 2.49
CA MET A 253 -16.67 -10.51 2.01
C MET A 253 -17.46 -9.61 1.06
N GLU A 254 -17.08 -8.35 0.94
CA GLU A 254 -17.72 -7.34 0.10
C GLU A 254 -16.87 -6.99 -1.12
N ASP A 255 -17.53 -6.49 -2.16
CA ASP A 255 -16.85 -5.97 -3.34
C ASP A 255 -16.34 -4.55 -3.09
N ALA A 256 -15.33 -4.14 -3.86
CA ALA A 256 -14.82 -2.78 -3.83
C ALA A 256 -15.93 -1.76 -4.17
N PRO A 257 -15.93 -0.56 -3.53
CA PRO A 257 -16.94 0.45 -3.80
C PRO A 257 -17.01 0.82 -5.27
N CYS A 258 -18.23 0.90 -5.80
CA CYS A 258 -18.50 1.44 -7.13
C CYS A 258 -19.16 2.82 -6.96
N VAL A 259 -18.65 3.81 -7.66
CA VAL A 259 -19.24 5.16 -7.69
C VAL A 259 -19.95 5.39 -9.02
N GLU A 260 -20.90 6.33 -9.05
CA GLU A 260 -21.54 6.71 -10.30
C GLU A 260 -20.48 7.28 -11.26
N PRO A 261 -20.29 6.69 -12.45
CA PRO A 261 -19.27 7.14 -13.38
C PRO A 261 -19.63 8.50 -13.97
N THR A 262 -18.65 9.39 -13.97
CA THR A 262 -18.79 10.74 -14.58
C THR A 262 -18.02 10.86 -15.88
N ASP A 263 -17.22 9.85 -16.23
CA ASP A 263 -16.42 9.79 -17.46
C ASP A 263 -17.06 8.85 -18.48
N VAL A 264 -16.86 9.14 -19.77
CA VAL A 264 -17.48 8.41 -20.87
C VAL A 264 -16.88 7.01 -21.03
N VAL A 265 -17.74 6.00 -21.09
CA VAL A 265 -17.33 4.57 -21.17
C VAL A 265 -16.58 4.26 -22.46
N ASP A 266 -17.09 4.75 -23.59
CA ASP A 266 -16.57 4.51 -24.93
C ASP A 266 -15.64 5.63 -25.44
N ARG A 267 -15.07 6.40 -24.53
CA ARG A 267 -14.07 7.43 -24.84
C ARG A 267 -12.88 6.80 -25.56
N VAL A 268 -12.51 7.43 -26.67
CA VAL A 268 -11.36 7.06 -27.51
C VAL A 268 -10.26 8.09 -27.33
N ASP A 269 -9.08 7.65 -27.00
CA ASP A 269 -7.95 8.52 -26.63
C ASP A 269 -6.81 8.40 -27.68
N ASP A 270 -6.93 9.15 -28.80
CA ASP A 270 -5.99 9.08 -29.93
C ASP A 270 -4.53 9.35 -29.55
N VAL A 271 -4.27 10.08 -28.45
CA VAL A 271 -2.92 10.33 -27.94
C VAL A 271 -2.16 9.02 -27.65
N LEU A 272 -2.87 7.95 -27.28
CA LEU A 272 -2.25 6.66 -27.00
C LEU A 272 -1.64 6.01 -28.23
N ASN A 273 -2.14 6.30 -29.44
CA ASN A 273 -1.59 5.76 -30.68
C ASN A 273 -0.16 6.26 -30.96
N THR A 274 0.26 7.36 -30.34
CA THR A 274 1.56 7.99 -30.59
C THR A 274 2.41 8.17 -29.32
N ILE A 275 1.94 7.67 -28.17
CA ILE A 275 2.60 7.88 -26.88
C ILE A 275 3.92 7.10 -26.76
N ILE A 276 4.01 5.94 -27.44
CA ILE A 276 5.23 5.14 -27.48
C ILE A 276 6.16 5.71 -28.54
N PRO A 277 7.40 6.08 -28.15
CA PRO A 277 8.39 6.57 -29.10
C PRO A 277 8.81 5.49 -30.11
N ASP A 278 9.05 5.90 -31.38
CA ASP A 278 9.58 5.01 -32.43
C ASP A 278 10.96 4.43 -32.08
N GLN A 279 11.73 5.14 -31.29
CA GLN A 279 13.06 4.69 -30.85
C GLN A 279 12.92 3.69 -29.69
N PRO A 280 13.37 2.42 -29.84
CA PRO A 280 13.15 1.37 -28.81
C PRO A 280 13.77 1.66 -27.43
N ASN A 281 14.84 2.48 -27.41
CA ASN A 281 15.55 2.84 -26.18
C ASN A 281 15.06 4.14 -25.53
N LYS A 282 14.15 4.86 -26.18
CA LYS A 282 13.57 6.09 -25.62
C LYS A 282 12.42 5.72 -24.65
N GLY A 283 12.54 6.20 -23.41
CA GLY A 283 11.47 6.05 -22.40
C GLY A 283 10.29 6.97 -22.71
N TYR A 284 9.12 6.58 -22.21
CA TYR A 284 7.93 7.41 -22.09
C TYR A 284 7.40 7.29 -20.67
N ASN A 285 6.58 8.25 -20.27
CA ASN A 285 6.07 8.29 -18.90
C ASN A 285 4.78 7.45 -18.78
N MET A 286 4.81 6.38 -17.99
CA MET A 286 3.65 5.51 -17.80
C MET A 286 2.48 6.22 -17.09
N TYR A 287 2.74 7.28 -16.32
CA TYR A 287 1.67 8.08 -15.72
C TYR A 287 0.76 8.75 -16.77
N ASP A 288 1.31 9.10 -17.94
CA ASP A 288 0.52 9.70 -19.01
C ASP A 288 -0.46 8.66 -19.60
N VAL A 289 -0.04 7.39 -19.69
CA VAL A 289 -0.94 6.29 -20.08
C VAL A 289 -2.01 6.08 -19.02
N ILE A 290 -1.62 5.93 -17.74
CA ILE A 290 -2.55 5.69 -16.64
C ILE A 290 -3.58 6.81 -16.57
N GLY A 291 -3.14 8.08 -16.52
CA GLY A 291 -4.03 9.24 -16.44
C GLY A 291 -4.99 9.36 -17.62
N THR A 292 -4.58 8.87 -18.80
CA THR A 292 -5.44 8.89 -19.98
C THR A 292 -6.55 7.83 -19.92
N ILE A 293 -6.26 6.63 -19.41
CA ILE A 293 -7.22 5.51 -19.48
C ILE A 293 -8.18 5.41 -18.30
N VAL A 294 -7.82 5.95 -17.12
CA VAL A 294 -8.66 5.88 -15.92
C VAL A 294 -9.76 6.93 -15.90
N ASP A 295 -10.77 6.75 -15.06
CA ASP A 295 -11.85 7.71 -14.88
C ASP A 295 -11.30 9.06 -14.39
N ASN A 296 -11.63 10.14 -15.11
CA ASN A 296 -11.25 11.52 -14.78
C ASN A 296 -9.74 11.74 -14.59
N GLY A 297 -8.89 10.83 -15.01
CA GLY A 297 -7.45 10.85 -14.75
C GLY A 297 -7.08 10.65 -13.27
N GLU A 298 -8.00 10.19 -12.43
CA GLU A 298 -7.80 10.01 -11.00
C GLU A 298 -7.01 8.74 -10.70
N PHE A 299 -5.83 8.91 -10.10
CA PHE A 299 -4.95 7.80 -9.71
C PHE A 299 -4.35 8.05 -8.32
N LEU A 300 -4.70 7.21 -7.35
CA LEU A 300 -4.14 7.22 -6.01
C LEU A 300 -2.92 6.30 -5.94
N GLU A 301 -1.73 6.85 -6.16
CA GLU A 301 -0.48 6.10 -6.15
C GLU A 301 -0.04 5.71 -4.74
N VAL A 302 0.31 4.45 -4.56
CA VAL A 302 0.88 3.90 -3.32
C VAL A 302 2.39 3.75 -3.48
N HIS A 303 3.19 4.08 -2.45
CA HIS A 303 4.66 4.02 -2.49
C HIS A 303 5.29 4.85 -3.62
N ARG A 304 4.80 6.04 -3.87
CA ARG A 304 5.25 6.91 -4.96
C ARG A 304 6.76 7.12 -4.99
N ASP A 305 7.38 7.23 -3.83
CA ASP A 305 8.81 7.57 -3.70
C ASP A 305 9.72 6.36 -3.56
N TRP A 306 9.17 5.15 -3.44
CA TRP A 306 9.94 3.91 -3.32
C TRP A 306 9.79 3.02 -4.56
N ALA A 307 10.90 2.38 -4.99
CA ALA A 307 10.91 1.49 -6.16
C ALA A 307 10.15 2.09 -7.35
N LYS A 308 10.60 3.25 -7.82
CA LYS A 308 9.90 4.07 -8.84
C LYS A 308 9.86 3.43 -10.23
N ASN A 309 10.61 2.36 -10.46
CA ASN A 309 10.59 1.54 -11.68
C ASN A 309 9.30 0.71 -11.82
N ILE A 310 8.50 0.61 -10.76
CA ILE A 310 7.15 0.06 -10.79
C ILE A 310 6.17 1.02 -10.11
N ILE A 311 5.01 1.18 -10.71
CA ILE A 311 3.90 2.02 -10.23
C ILE A 311 2.81 1.10 -9.73
N ILE A 312 2.27 1.38 -8.54
CA ILE A 312 1.10 0.72 -7.99
C ILE A 312 0.13 1.76 -7.41
N GLY A 313 -1.15 1.50 -7.49
CA GLY A 313 -2.15 2.40 -6.91
C GLY A 313 -3.57 2.04 -7.29
N PHE A 314 -4.51 2.82 -6.80
CA PHE A 314 -5.93 2.65 -7.04
C PHE A 314 -6.43 3.65 -8.07
N ALA A 315 -7.35 3.19 -8.91
CA ALA A 315 -8.07 4.01 -9.88
C ALA A 315 -9.48 3.47 -10.07
N ARG A 316 -10.24 4.10 -10.96
CA ARG A 316 -11.56 3.61 -11.36
C ARG A 316 -11.66 3.47 -12.88
N PHE A 317 -12.42 2.47 -13.29
CA PHE A 317 -12.90 2.29 -14.66
C PHE A 317 -14.41 2.13 -14.63
N ASN A 318 -15.12 3.06 -15.23
CA ASN A 318 -16.59 3.12 -15.20
C ASN A 318 -17.15 3.04 -13.77
N GLY A 319 -16.53 3.80 -12.86
CA GLY A 319 -16.89 3.86 -11.45
C GLY A 319 -16.40 2.69 -10.59
N GLN A 320 -15.95 1.58 -11.18
CA GLN A 320 -15.46 0.42 -10.45
C GLN A 320 -14.00 0.62 -10.00
N SER A 321 -13.73 0.42 -8.72
CA SER A 321 -12.38 0.45 -8.17
C SER A 321 -11.52 -0.69 -8.69
N VAL A 322 -10.27 -0.39 -9.06
CA VAL A 322 -9.26 -1.35 -9.50
C VAL A 322 -7.90 -1.03 -8.90
N GLY A 323 -7.06 -2.05 -8.76
CA GLY A 323 -5.63 -1.90 -8.50
C GLY A 323 -4.84 -1.88 -9.80
N ILE A 324 -4.02 -0.86 -10.00
CA ILE A 324 -3.11 -0.75 -11.14
C ILE A 324 -1.71 -1.17 -10.72
N VAL A 325 -1.07 -2.00 -11.55
CA VAL A 325 0.36 -2.34 -11.45
C VAL A 325 0.98 -2.07 -12.82
N ALA A 326 1.99 -1.19 -12.89
CA ALA A 326 2.56 -0.80 -14.17
C ALA A 326 4.09 -0.64 -14.08
N ASN A 327 4.83 -1.02 -15.12
CA ASN A 327 6.24 -0.70 -15.22
C ASN A 327 6.43 0.78 -15.58
N GLN A 328 7.47 1.43 -15.06
CA GLN A 328 7.82 2.82 -15.42
C GLN A 328 9.06 2.85 -16.31
N PRO A 329 8.91 2.98 -17.64
CA PRO A 329 10.06 2.94 -18.55
C PRO A 329 11.07 4.10 -18.37
N MET A 330 10.65 5.19 -17.74
CA MET A 330 11.53 6.32 -17.42
C MET A 330 12.52 6.01 -16.30
N VAL A 331 12.28 4.94 -15.52
CA VAL A 331 13.13 4.57 -14.39
C VAL A 331 13.64 3.14 -14.61
N MET A 332 14.95 2.98 -14.75
CA MET A 332 15.63 1.70 -15.05
C MET A 332 14.98 0.93 -16.22
N ALA A 333 14.48 1.67 -17.23
CA ALA A 333 13.73 1.11 -18.38
C ALA A 333 12.52 0.21 -17.99
N GLY A 334 12.00 0.34 -16.78
CA GLY A 334 10.91 -0.51 -16.27
C GLY A 334 11.36 -1.89 -15.78
N ALA A 335 12.66 -2.16 -15.69
CA ALA A 335 13.19 -3.44 -15.21
C ALA A 335 12.76 -3.72 -13.77
N LEU A 336 12.51 -4.99 -13.45
CA LEU A 336 12.15 -5.42 -12.10
C LEU A 336 13.41 -5.65 -11.26
N ASP A 337 13.49 -5.00 -10.11
CA ASP A 337 14.47 -5.25 -9.07
C ASP A 337 13.81 -5.88 -7.83
N SER A 338 14.61 -6.15 -6.81
CA SER A 338 14.13 -6.72 -5.54
C SER A 338 13.03 -5.87 -4.90
N ASN A 339 13.18 -4.55 -4.91
CA ASN A 339 12.22 -3.63 -4.28
C ASN A 339 10.93 -3.49 -5.09
N ALA A 340 11.02 -3.39 -6.41
CA ALA A 340 9.86 -3.38 -7.31
C ALA A 340 9.01 -4.65 -7.14
N SER A 341 9.68 -5.80 -7.05
CA SER A 341 9.02 -7.09 -6.84
C SER A 341 8.29 -7.15 -5.50
N ARG A 342 8.91 -6.68 -4.42
CA ARG A 342 8.29 -6.60 -3.08
C ARG A 342 7.10 -5.65 -3.04
N LYS A 343 7.25 -4.46 -3.63
CA LYS A 343 6.21 -3.42 -3.73
C LYS A 343 4.97 -3.96 -4.45
N ALA A 344 5.15 -4.51 -5.64
CA ALA A 344 4.05 -5.03 -6.43
C ALA A 344 3.41 -6.28 -5.80
N ALA A 345 4.21 -7.22 -5.28
CA ALA A 345 3.68 -8.44 -4.65
C ALA A 345 2.76 -8.14 -3.48
N ARG A 346 3.13 -7.23 -2.58
CA ARG A 346 2.29 -6.84 -1.44
C ARG A 346 0.98 -6.19 -1.90
N PHE A 347 1.06 -5.32 -2.91
CA PHE A 347 -0.12 -4.64 -3.43
C PHE A 347 -1.10 -5.60 -4.14
N VAL A 348 -0.58 -6.52 -4.95
CA VAL A 348 -1.39 -7.57 -5.60
C VAL A 348 -2.10 -8.43 -4.56
N ARG A 349 -1.41 -8.86 -3.50
CA ARG A 349 -2.02 -9.62 -2.42
C ARG A 349 -3.09 -8.84 -1.66
N PHE A 350 -2.88 -7.54 -1.43
CA PHE A 350 -3.90 -6.68 -0.82
C PHE A 350 -5.15 -6.61 -1.72
N CYS A 351 -4.97 -6.35 -3.01
CA CYS A 351 -6.10 -6.29 -3.94
C CYS A 351 -6.87 -7.61 -3.99
N ASP A 352 -6.17 -8.75 -4.01
CA ASP A 352 -6.80 -10.07 -4.01
C ASP A 352 -7.56 -10.35 -2.70
N ALA A 353 -6.97 -10.02 -1.54
CA ALA A 353 -7.60 -10.20 -0.24
C ALA A 353 -8.90 -9.38 -0.08
N PHE A 354 -9.01 -8.27 -0.78
CA PHE A 354 -10.14 -7.34 -0.68
C PHE A 354 -10.95 -7.20 -1.98
N ASN A 355 -10.98 -8.24 -2.81
CA ASN A 355 -11.84 -8.33 -4.02
C ASN A 355 -11.67 -7.17 -5.01
N ILE A 356 -10.50 -6.56 -5.08
CA ILE A 356 -10.19 -5.46 -5.98
C ILE A 356 -9.58 -6.01 -7.27
N PRO A 357 -10.23 -5.86 -8.44
CA PRO A 357 -9.69 -6.30 -9.71
C PRO A 357 -8.33 -5.67 -10.02
N LEU A 358 -7.48 -6.39 -10.74
CA LEU A 358 -6.14 -5.94 -11.11
C LEU A 358 -6.04 -5.61 -12.59
N VAL A 359 -5.49 -4.44 -12.89
CA VAL A 359 -5.10 -4.02 -14.25
C VAL A 359 -3.58 -3.85 -14.28
N THR A 360 -2.92 -4.65 -15.11
CA THR A 360 -1.46 -4.64 -15.25
C THR A 360 -1.05 -4.06 -16.59
N LEU A 361 -0.21 -3.02 -16.59
CA LEU A 361 0.34 -2.37 -17.79
C LEU A 361 1.81 -2.75 -17.91
N VAL A 362 2.16 -3.46 -18.97
CA VAL A 362 3.48 -4.09 -19.10
C VAL A 362 4.36 -3.37 -20.13
N ASP A 363 5.52 -2.93 -19.67
CA ASP A 363 6.68 -2.56 -20.48
C ASP A 363 7.95 -2.88 -19.69
N VAL A 364 8.40 -4.14 -19.77
CA VAL A 364 9.46 -4.68 -18.92
C VAL A 364 10.53 -5.40 -19.74
N PRO A 365 11.80 -4.93 -19.70
CA PRO A 365 12.90 -5.58 -20.43
C PRO A 365 13.43 -6.83 -19.74
N GLY A 366 13.06 -7.09 -18.48
CA GLY A 366 13.54 -8.20 -17.69
C GLY A 366 13.70 -7.86 -16.22
N PHE A 367 14.28 -8.77 -15.46
CA PHE A 367 14.82 -8.46 -14.13
C PHE A 367 16.15 -7.74 -14.25
N LEU A 368 16.40 -6.81 -13.33
CA LEU A 368 17.65 -6.05 -13.30
C LEU A 368 18.82 -6.97 -12.94
N PRO A 369 19.83 -7.13 -13.81
CA PRO A 369 20.98 -7.99 -13.53
C PRO A 369 21.99 -7.31 -12.61
N GLY A 370 22.90 -8.10 -12.07
CA GLY A 370 24.07 -7.63 -11.34
C GLY A 370 24.19 -8.18 -9.92
N THR A 371 25.42 -8.21 -9.41
CA THR A 371 25.74 -8.79 -8.10
C THR A 371 24.95 -8.14 -6.96
N GLY A 372 24.70 -6.83 -7.03
CA GLY A 372 23.90 -6.14 -6.03
C GLY A 372 22.47 -6.65 -5.96
N GLN A 373 21.86 -7.00 -7.09
CA GLN A 373 20.50 -7.59 -7.13
C GLN A 373 20.52 -9.04 -6.68
N GLU A 374 21.48 -9.84 -7.13
CA GLU A 374 21.63 -11.24 -6.71
C GLU A 374 21.82 -11.33 -5.18
N TYR A 375 22.72 -10.52 -4.62
CA TYR A 375 22.98 -10.51 -3.17
C TYR A 375 21.80 -9.97 -2.35
N ASN A 376 20.99 -9.09 -2.92
CA ASN A 376 19.75 -8.60 -2.32
C ASN A 376 18.54 -9.52 -2.57
N GLY A 377 18.75 -10.72 -3.11
CA GLY A 377 17.74 -11.76 -3.23
C GLY A 377 16.69 -11.50 -4.30
N VAL A 378 17.08 -10.95 -5.47
CA VAL A 378 16.16 -10.68 -6.59
C VAL A 378 15.36 -11.93 -6.99
N ILE A 379 15.96 -13.12 -6.90
CA ILE A 379 15.29 -14.39 -7.22
C ILE A 379 14.12 -14.64 -6.25
N VAL A 380 14.35 -14.54 -4.93
CA VAL A 380 13.30 -14.73 -3.91
C VAL A 380 12.24 -13.65 -4.01
N HIS A 381 12.65 -12.41 -4.19
CA HIS A 381 11.69 -11.29 -4.29
C HIS A 381 10.89 -11.31 -5.59
N GLY A 382 11.51 -11.71 -6.71
CA GLY A 382 10.80 -11.99 -7.96
C GLY A 382 9.79 -13.12 -7.82
N ALA A 383 10.17 -14.19 -7.10
CA ALA A 383 9.26 -15.29 -6.78
C ALA A 383 8.05 -14.86 -5.93
N LYS A 384 8.17 -13.84 -5.05
CA LYS A 384 7.02 -13.26 -4.32
C LYS A 384 5.99 -12.66 -5.27
N LEU A 385 6.44 -11.92 -6.27
CA LEU A 385 5.53 -11.30 -7.25
C LEU A 385 4.86 -12.36 -8.13
N LEU A 386 5.64 -13.35 -8.57
CA LEU A 386 5.12 -14.50 -9.30
C LEU A 386 4.04 -15.23 -8.49
N TYR A 387 4.33 -15.49 -7.21
CA TYR A 387 3.41 -16.14 -6.29
C TYR A 387 2.11 -15.32 -6.11
N ALA A 388 2.24 -14.02 -5.88
CA ALA A 388 1.09 -13.13 -5.67
C ALA A 388 0.13 -13.15 -6.87
N TYR A 389 0.64 -13.01 -8.09
CA TYR A 389 -0.20 -13.09 -9.29
C TYR A 389 -0.77 -14.48 -9.56
N GLY A 390 0.03 -15.54 -9.33
CA GLY A 390 -0.41 -16.92 -9.52
C GLY A 390 -1.49 -17.36 -8.56
N GLU A 391 -1.48 -16.83 -7.33
CA GLU A 391 -2.46 -17.13 -6.28
C GLU A 391 -3.73 -16.27 -6.41
N ALA A 392 -3.62 -15.04 -6.91
CA ALA A 392 -4.72 -14.08 -7.00
C ALA A 392 -5.92 -14.63 -7.78
N THR A 393 -7.10 -14.50 -7.17
CA THR A 393 -8.38 -15.00 -7.66
C THR A 393 -9.29 -13.93 -8.24
N VAL A 394 -9.01 -12.66 -7.96
CA VAL A 394 -9.72 -11.51 -8.53
C VAL A 394 -9.58 -11.44 -10.06
N PRO A 395 -10.48 -10.71 -10.76
CA PRO A 395 -10.28 -10.40 -12.17
C PRO A 395 -8.90 -9.79 -12.45
N LYS A 396 -8.18 -10.36 -13.40
CA LYS A 396 -6.84 -9.90 -13.82
C LYS A 396 -6.84 -9.58 -15.30
N ILE A 397 -6.58 -8.32 -15.63
CA ILE A 397 -6.51 -7.81 -16.99
C ILE A 397 -5.09 -7.29 -17.22
N THR A 398 -4.44 -7.74 -18.27
CA THR A 398 -3.07 -7.35 -18.60
C THR A 398 -3.05 -6.71 -19.98
N VAL A 399 -2.38 -5.57 -20.11
CA VAL A 399 -2.13 -4.91 -21.40
C VAL A 399 -0.62 -4.77 -21.58
N THR A 400 -0.07 -5.43 -22.59
CA THR A 400 1.34 -5.30 -22.96
C THR A 400 1.50 -4.18 -23.97
N LEU A 401 2.18 -3.10 -23.56
CA LEU A 401 2.32 -1.89 -24.38
C LEU A 401 3.52 -1.98 -25.30
N ARG A 402 4.68 -2.46 -24.77
CA ARG A 402 5.92 -2.56 -25.53
C ARG A 402 6.71 -3.80 -25.11
N LYS A 403 7.80 -3.67 -24.37
CA LYS A 403 8.67 -4.79 -24.01
C LYS A 403 8.01 -5.74 -23.00
N ALA A 404 8.16 -7.02 -23.21
CA ALA A 404 7.79 -8.07 -22.27
C ALA A 404 8.71 -9.27 -22.47
N TYR A 405 9.89 -9.26 -21.80
CA TYR A 405 10.94 -10.23 -22.07
C TYR A 405 11.19 -11.18 -20.91
N GLY A 406 11.47 -12.43 -21.26
CA GLY A 406 11.97 -13.48 -20.36
C GLY A 406 11.04 -13.77 -19.20
N GLY A 407 11.63 -14.04 -18.03
CA GLY A 407 10.88 -14.32 -16.81
C GLY A 407 9.99 -13.16 -16.34
N ALA A 408 10.34 -11.91 -16.66
CA ALA A 408 9.55 -10.75 -16.30
C ALA A 408 8.21 -10.69 -17.07
N TYR A 409 8.17 -11.15 -18.35
CA TYR A 409 6.91 -11.36 -19.05
C TYR A 409 5.97 -12.29 -18.28
N ILE A 410 6.51 -13.41 -17.77
CA ILE A 410 5.71 -14.37 -17.02
C ILE A 410 5.18 -13.72 -15.72
N VAL A 411 6.06 -13.06 -14.96
CA VAL A 411 5.77 -12.51 -13.63
C VAL A 411 4.74 -11.37 -13.68
N MET A 412 4.76 -10.55 -14.73
CA MET A 412 3.85 -9.41 -14.88
C MET A 412 2.45 -9.84 -15.37
N SER A 413 1.80 -10.71 -14.61
CA SER A 413 0.41 -11.14 -14.84
C SER A 413 0.18 -11.74 -16.24
N SER A 414 1.04 -12.68 -16.65
CA SER A 414 0.86 -13.36 -17.93
C SER A 414 -0.33 -14.33 -17.92
N LYS A 415 -0.77 -14.76 -19.10
CA LYS A 415 -1.77 -15.82 -19.28
C LYS A 415 -1.38 -17.10 -18.53
N HIS A 416 -0.09 -17.41 -18.46
CA HIS A 416 0.45 -18.59 -17.76
C HIS A 416 0.28 -18.53 -16.24
N LEU A 417 0.18 -17.31 -15.65
CA LEU A 417 -0.16 -17.07 -14.25
C LEU A 417 -1.66 -16.82 -14.04
N ARG A 418 -2.50 -17.37 -14.94
CA ARG A 418 -3.96 -17.33 -14.83
C ARG A 418 -4.54 -15.91 -14.93
N SER A 419 -3.87 -15.00 -15.67
CA SER A 419 -4.48 -13.74 -16.06
C SER A 419 -5.68 -14.01 -16.99
N ASP A 420 -6.81 -13.36 -16.72
CA ASP A 420 -8.07 -13.69 -17.40
C ASP A 420 -8.08 -13.14 -18.83
N ILE A 421 -7.76 -11.86 -19.00
CA ILE A 421 -7.71 -11.18 -20.30
C ILE A 421 -6.33 -10.57 -20.51
N ASN A 422 -5.66 -10.97 -21.57
CA ASN A 422 -4.37 -10.44 -21.97
C ASN A 422 -4.48 -9.74 -23.31
N LEU A 423 -4.26 -8.44 -23.33
CA LEU A 423 -4.29 -7.60 -24.52
C LEU A 423 -2.86 -7.13 -24.85
N ALA A 424 -2.61 -6.86 -26.10
CA ALA A 424 -1.34 -6.27 -26.52
C ALA A 424 -1.58 -5.09 -27.45
N TRP A 425 -0.70 -4.09 -27.42
CA TRP A 425 -0.61 -3.08 -28.46
C TRP A 425 0.20 -3.62 -29.64
N PRO A 426 0.05 -3.08 -30.87
CA PRO A 426 0.86 -3.49 -32.01
C PRO A 426 2.37 -3.30 -31.80
N SER A 427 2.76 -2.39 -30.91
CA SER A 427 4.15 -2.11 -30.49
C SER A 427 4.70 -3.12 -29.49
N ALA A 428 3.91 -4.12 -29.04
CA ALA A 428 4.35 -5.08 -28.07
C ALA A 428 5.42 -6.04 -28.63
N GLU A 429 6.47 -6.25 -27.85
CA GLU A 429 7.54 -7.22 -28.15
C GLU A 429 7.56 -8.28 -27.04
N ILE A 430 7.04 -9.47 -27.34
CA ILE A 430 6.90 -10.57 -26.39
C ILE A 430 7.85 -11.70 -26.79
N ALA A 431 8.94 -11.88 -26.04
CA ALA A 431 10.00 -12.80 -26.40
C ALA A 431 10.80 -13.31 -25.20
N VAL A 432 11.65 -14.31 -25.41
CA VAL A 432 12.56 -14.82 -24.38
C VAL A 432 13.57 -13.75 -23.96
N MET A 433 14.06 -12.95 -24.91
CA MET A 433 14.96 -11.82 -24.68
C MET A 433 14.81 -10.78 -25.79
N GLY A 434 15.32 -9.58 -25.56
CA GLY A 434 15.31 -8.53 -26.55
C GLY A 434 16.13 -8.89 -27.80
N PRO A 435 15.81 -8.32 -28.98
CA PRO A 435 16.43 -8.68 -30.25
C PRO A 435 17.96 -8.62 -30.22
N THR A 436 18.56 -7.55 -29.71
CA THR A 436 20.01 -7.40 -29.61
C THR A 436 20.67 -8.55 -28.82
N GLY A 437 20.15 -8.87 -27.65
CA GLY A 437 20.68 -9.99 -26.84
C GLY A 437 20.47 -11.35 -27.53
N ALA A 438 19.37 -11.53 -28.25
CA ALA A 438 19.12 -12.75 -29.00
C ALA A 438 20.14 -12.94 -30.14
N VAL A 439 20.48 -11.87 -30.84
CA VAL A 439 21.49 -11.90 -31.92
C VAL A 439 22.86 -12.24 -31.37
N GLU A 440 23.25 -11.66 -30.24
CA GLU A 440 24.53 -11.97 -29.59
C GLU A 440 24.66 -13.44 -29.16
N VAL A 441 23.54 -14.10 -28.85
CA VAL A 441 23.55 -15.53 -28.46
C VAL A 441 23.42 -16.47 -29.67
N ILE A 442 22.46 -16.20 -30.56
CA ILE A 442 22.09 -17.14 -31.63
C ILE A 442 23.01 -16.96 -32.84
N PHE A 443 23.31 -15.72 -33.23
CA PHE A 443 23.98 -15.37 -34.48
C PHE A 443 25.40 -14.84 -34.30
N ALA A 444 25.99 -14.96 -33.09
CA ALA A 444 27.32 -14.42 -32.77
C ALA A 444 28.39 -14.77 -33.80
N LYS A 445 28.42 -16.04 -34.28
CA LYS A 445 29.41 -16.53 -35.26
C LYS A 445 29.18 -15.98 -36.67
N GLU A 446 27.89 -15.86 -37.08
CA GLU A 446 27.53 -15.32 -38.39
C GLU A 446 27.86 -13.85 -38.48
N VAL A 447 27.50 -13.10 -37.43
CA VAL A 447 27.78 -11.66 -37.34
C VAL A 447 29.28 -11.39 -37.33
N ALA A 448 30.05 -12.16 -36.56
CA ALA A 448 31.52 -12.00 -36.49
C ALA A 448 32.22 -12.34 -37.83
N ALA A 449 31.64 -13.20 -38.65
CA ALA A 449 32.20 -13.60 -39.95
C ALA A 449 31.76 -12.72 -41.13
N ALA A 450 30.81 -11.77 -40.92
CA ALA A 450 30.30 -10.88 -41.95
C ALA A 450 31.33 -9.79 -42.34
N GLU A 451 31.29 -9.32 -43.59
CA GLU A 451 32.12 -8.18 -44.05
C GLU A 451 31.79 -6.90 -43.28
N ASP A 452 30.50 -6.66 -42.96
CA ASP A 452 30.04 -5.60 -42.05
C ASP A 452 29.25 -6.21 -40.88
N PRO A 453 29.91 -6.44 -39.74
CA PRO A 453 29.25 -7.02 -38.55
C PRO A 453 28.10 -6.17 -38.00
N ALA A 454 28.15 -4.84 -38.14
CA ALA A 454 27.11 -3.95 -37.62
C ALA A 454 25.84 -4.07 -38.46
N GLN A 455 25.99 -4.08 -39.79
CA GLN A 455 24.84 -4.30 -40.69
C GLN A 455 24.26 -5.70 -40.51
N ALA A 456 25.09 -6.74 -40.46
CA ALA A 456 24.65 -8.10 -40.24
C ALA A 456 23.89 -8.27 -38.93
N ALA A 457 24.36 -7.65 -37.85
CA ALA A 457 23.65 -7.63 -36.56
C ALA A 457 22.27 -6.99 -36.69
N ALA A 458 22.17 -5.82 -37.33
CA ALA A 458 20.89 -5.12 -37.52
C ALA A 458 19.89 -5.94 -38.36
N GLU A 459 20.37 -6.61 -39.41
CA GLU A 459 19.52 -7.50 -40.24
C GLU A 459 19.00 -8.68 -39.41
N LYS A 460 19.84 -9.30 -38.58
CA LYS A 460 19.47 -10.41 -37.69
C LYS A 460 18.54 -9.96 -36.56
N GLU A 461 18.70 -8.75 -36.03
CA GLU A 461 17.74 -8.21 -35.07
C GLU A 461 16.36 -8.04 -35.68
N GLU A 462 16.27 -7.55 -36.90
CA GLU A 462 15.01 -7.39 -37.60
C GLU A 462 14.37 -8.74 -37.97
N GLU A 463 15.20 -9.74 -38.37
CA GLU A 463 14.75 -11.13 -38.60
C GLU A 463 14.15 -11.71 -37.31
N TYR A 464 14.85 -11.56 -36.16
CA TYR A 464 14.39 -12.03 -34.87
C TYR A 464 13.10 -11.31 -34.44
N ARG A 465 13.02 -10.00 -34.64
CA ARG A 465 11.83 -9.20 -34.29
C ARG A 465 10.61 -9.68 -35.07
N LYS A 466 10.75 -9.90 -36.37
CA LYS A 466 9.65 -10.40 -37.21
C LYS A 466 9.24 -11.83 -36.83
N ALA A 467 10.17 -12.68 -36.47
CA ALA A 467 9.88 -14.08 -36.15
C ALA A 467 9.28 -14.24 -34.73
N PHE A 468 9.78 -13.51 -33.73
CA PHE A 468 9.49 -13.78 -32.33
C PHE A 468 9.07 -12.56 -31.51
N ALA A 469 9.72 -11.41 -31.66
CA ALA A 469 9.50 -10.26 -30.80
C ALA A 469 8.38 -9.36 -31.35
N ASN A 470 7.17 -9.92 -31.41
CA ASN A 470 5.96 -9.20 -31.81
C ASN A 470 4.71 -9.81 -31.13
N PRO A 471 3.60 -9.08 -31.05
CA PRO A 471 2.41 -9.56 -30.35
C PRO A 471 1.70 -10.70 -31.11
N TYR A 472 1.81 -10.76 -32.43
CA TYR A 472 1.08 -11.72 -33.29
C TYR A 472 1.62 -13.14 -33.12
N ASN A 473 2.93 -13.29 -32.86
CA ASN A 473 3.49 -14.59 -32.54
C ASN A 473 2.89 -15.15 -31.24
N ALA A 474 2.84 -14.36 -30.17
CA ALA A 474 2.22 -14.77 -28.92
C ALA A 474 0.71 -15.02 -29.05
N ALA A 475 0.01 -14.20 -29.85
CA ALA A 475 -1.41 -14.36 -30.13
C ALA A 475 -1.71 -15.65 -30.91
N SER A 476 -0.83 -16.07 -31.82
CA SER A 476 -1.00 -17.32 -32.57
C SER A 476 -1.01 -18.59 -31.71
N TYR A 477 -0.42 -18.50 -30.50
CA TYR A 477 -0.46 -19.56 -29.48
C TYR A 477 -1.58 -19.38 -28.45
N GLY A 478 -2.40 -18.33 -28.58
CA GLY A 478 -3.45 -18.02 -27.60
C GLY A 478 -2.94 -17.42 -26.28
N TYR A 479 -1.73 -16.87 -26.25
CA TYR A 479 -1.17 -16.22 -25.06
C TYR A 479 -1.60 -14.75 -24.93
N MET A 480 -2.05 -14.15 -26.04
CA MET A 480 -2.77 -12.87 -26.09
C MET A 480 -4.18 -13.13 -26.61
N ASP A 481 -5.18 -12.59 -25.92
CA ASP A 481 -6.58 -12.71 -26.30
C ASP A 481 -6.92 -11.78 -27.46
N ASP A 482 -6.23 -10.63 -27.58
CA ASP A 482 -6.36 -9.73 -28.73
C ASP A 482 -5.17 -8.77 -28.84
N VAL A 483 -4.94 -8.27 -30.06
CA VAL A 483 -4.06 -7.13 -30.35
C VAL A 483 -4.95 -5.93 -30.66
N ILE A 484 -4.88 -4.89 -29.84
CA ILE A 484 -5.82 -3.76 -29.85
C ILE A 484 -5.16 -2.46 -30.32
N GLU A 485 -5.95 -1.57 -30.93
CA GLU A 485 -5.52 -0.19 -31.13
C GLU A 485 -5.31 0.49 -29.78
N PRO A 486 -4.16 1.15 -29.53
CA PRO A 486 -3.87 1.77 -28.22
C PRO A 486 -4.97 2.72 -27.72
N ARG A 487 -5.57 3.51 -28.62
CA ARG A 487 -6.66 4.45 -28.29
C ARG A 487 -7.89 3.81 -27.68
N ASN A 488 -8.11 2.51 -27.90
CA ASN A 488 -9.27 1.76 -27.39
C ASN A 488 -9.00 1.08 -26.03
N THR A 489 -7.84 1.29 -25.42
CA THR A 489 -7.39 0.58 -24.21
C THR A 489 -8.39 0.72 -23.06
N ARG A 490 -8.85 1.94 -22.76
CA ARG A 490 -9.86 2.19 -21.73
C ARG A 490 -11.11 1.35 -21.94
N PHE A 491 -11.73 1.46 -23.10
CA PHE A 491 -12.95 0.73 -23.45
C PHE A 491 -12.78 -0.79 -23.34
N ARG A 492 -11.64 -1.32 -23.80
CA ARG A 492 -11.34 -2.76 -23.73
C ARG A 492 -11.16 -3.25 -22.30
N ILE A 493 -10.55 -2.45 -21.41
CA ILE A 493 -10.45 -2.77 -19.99
C ILE A 493 -11.83 -2.77 -19.34
N ILE A 494 -12.67 -1.77 -19.58
CA ILE A 494 -14.04 -1.71 -19.04
C ILE A 494 -14.84 -2.95 -19.48
N ARG A 495 -14.80 -3.31 -20.75
CA ARG A 495 -15.49 -4.50 -21.27
C ARG A 495 -14.99 -5.80 -20.62
N ALA A 496 -13.68 -5.91 -20.38
CA ALA A 496 -13.11 -7.06 -19.72
C ALA A 496 -13.55 -7.14 -18.24
N LEU A 497 -13.58 -6.01 -17.52
CA LEU A 497 -14.09 -5.94 -16.14
C LEU A 497 -15.57 -6.36 -16.07
N GLU A 498 -16.41 -5.90 -16.99
CA GLU A 498 -17.82 -6.29 -17.09
C GLU A 498 -17.98 -7.80 -17.32
N GLN A 499 -17.21 -8.38 -18.25
CA GLN A 499 -17.22 -9.82 -18.54
C GLN A 499 -16.82 -10.66 -17.33
N LEU A 500 -15.88 -10.15 -16.52
CA LEU A 500 -15.32 -10.85 -15.37
C LEU A 500 -16.02 -10.53 -14.05
N ARG A 501 -17.06 -9.71 -14.06
CA ARG A 501 -17.74 -9.21 -12.86
C ARG A 501 -18.19 -10.31 -11.90
N THR A 502 -18.58 -11.46 -12.41
CA THR A 502 -19.04 -12.60 -11.61
C THR A 502 -18.00 -13.72 -11.51
N LYS A 503 -16.73 -13.42 -11.82
CA LYS A 503 -15.65 -14.40 -11.75
C LYS A 503 -15.62 -15.05 -10.37
N LYS A 504 -15.59 -16.39 -10.37
CA LYS A 504 -15.34 -17.20 -9.17
C LYS A 504 -14.20 -18.15 -9.45
N GLN A 505 -13.14 -18.02 -8.70
CA GLN A 505 -11.98 -18.89 -8.77
C GLN A 505 -11.63 -19.32 -7.35
N ILE A 506 -11.48 -20.63 -7.16
CA ILE A 506 -11.14 -21.22 -5.87
C ILE A 506 -9.78 -21.90 -6.04
N ASN A 507 -8.85 -21.58 -5.15
CA ASN A 507 -7.58 -22.27 -5.04
C ASN A 507 -7.72 -23.56 -4.21
N PRO A 508 -6.80 -24.53 -4.34
CA PRO A 508 -6.81 -25.71 -3.48
C PRO A 508 -6.83 -25.31 -2.00
N ALA A 509 -7.63 -26.02 -1.20
CA ALA A 509 -7.71 -25.76 0.23
C ALA A 509 -6.35 -25.98 0.90
N LYS A 510 -5.92 -25.06 1.74
CA LYS A 510 -4.66 -25.11 2.47
C LYS A 510 -4.84 -24.47 3.86
N LYS A 511 -4.01 -24.88 4.81
CA LYS A 511 -4.03 -24.29 6.15
C LYS A 511 -3.63 -22.80 6.11
N HIS A 512 -2.61 -22.47 5.38
CA HIS A 512 -2.15 -21.15 4.93
C HIS A 512 -1.20 -21.35 3.76
N ASP A 513 -0.88 -20.29 3.04
CA ASP A 513 0.14 -20.33 2.00
C ASP A 513 1.57 -20.44 2.61
N ASN A 514 2.51 -20.90 1.81
CA ASN A 514 3.93 -20.88 2.12
C ASN A 514 4.64 -19.98 1.10
N LEU A 515 4.29 -18.71 1.16
CA LEU A 515 4.88 -17.66 0.35
C LEU A 515 6.39 -17.58 0.63
N PRO A 516 7.27 -17.42 -0.37
CA PRO A 516 8.68 -17.15 -0.13
C PRO A 516 8.82 -15.75 0.52
N LEU A 517 9.01 -15.72 1.85
CA LEU A 517 9.01 -14.50 2.68
C LEU A 517 10.33 -13.70 2.54
#